data_9e36e83d0d465db0b2ebcd545def2ccc
#
_entry.id   9e36e83d0d465db0b2ebcd545def2ccc
#
_cell.length_a   1.000
_cell.length_b   1.000
_cell.length_c   1.000
_cell.angle_alpha   90.00
_cell.angle_beta   90.00
_cell.angle_gamma   90.00
#
_symmetry.space_group_name_H-M   'P 1'
#
loop_
_entity.id
_entity.type
_entity.pdbx_description
1 polymer ?
#
loop_
_entity_poly.entity_id
_entity_poly.type
_entity_poly.pdbx_seq_one_letter_code
_entity_poly.pdbx_strand_id
1 'polypeptide(L)'
;DELNDLIETFMGDLVGDEVFNRYGERFPLLIKIIDPLDYLSIQVHPDDELAQEIGLHNGKTEMWYVMHAEKDANLASGFNRDITPQEFENAIKDKSLGDMLNYEKVQNDDVFFIPARKIHALGAGCMVAEIQQTSDTSYRVYDWDRIDRFGMQRQLHIDEALATINF
;
A
#
# COMPACT_ATOMS: atom_id res chain seq x y z
N ASP A 1 7.01 -13.08 -23.24
CA ASP A 1 5.66 -13.56 -22.90
C ASP A 1 5.29 -12.96 -21.55
N GLU A 2 4.09 -12.45 -21.43
CA GLU A 2 3.57 -11.96 -20.15
C GLU A 2 3.09 -13.15 -19.30
N LEU A 3 3.00 -12.98 -17.97
CA LEU A 3 2.54 -14.04 -17.09
C LEU A 3 1.11 -14.49 -17.44
N ASN A 4 0.25 -13.56 -17.85
CA ASN A 4 -1.12 -13.87 -18.25
C ASN A 4 -1.17 -14.79 -19.48
N ASP A 5 -0.30 -14.56 -20.48
CA ASP A 5 -0.21 -15.43 -21.69
C ASP A 5 0.19 -16.87 -21.31
N LEU A 6 1.08 -16.99 -20.31
CA LEU A 6 1.49 -18.30 -19.81
C LEU A 6 0.37 -18.99 -19.00
N ILE A 7 -0.38 -18.24 -18.21
CA ILE A 7 -1.52 -18.78 -17.45
C ILE A 7 -2.64 -19.19 -18.42
N GLU A 8 -2.94 -18.41 -19.47
CA GLU A 8 -3.90 -18.77 -20.50
C GLU A 8 -3.51 -20.09 -21.19
N THR A 9 -2.21 -20.27 -21.45
CA THR A 9 -1.70 -21.45 -22.14
C THR A 9 -1.67 -22.70 -21.26
N PHE A 10 -1.18 -22.58 -20.03
CA PHE A 10 -0.89 -23.71 -19.13
C PHE A 10 -1.91 -23.88 -18.02
N MET A 11 -2.81 -22.93 -17.82
CA MET A 11 -3.93 -22.99 -16.86
C MET A 11 -3.50 -23.51 -15.46
N GLY A 12 -4.21 -24.51 -14.97
CA GLY A 12 -3.93 -25.14 -13.68
C GLY A 12 -2.57 -25.84 -13.58
N ASP A 13 -1.98 -26.23 -14.71
CA ASP A 13 -0.63 -26.83 -14.73
C ASP A 13 0.45 -25.82 -14.29
N LEU A 14 0.21 -24.51 -14.46
CA LEU A 14 1.15 -23.45 -14.04
C LEU A 14 0.88 -22.95 -12.62
N VAL A 15 -0.39 -22.63 -12.33
CA VAL A 15 -0.74 -21.92 -11.07
C VAL A 15 -1.50 -22.80 -10.07
N GLY A 16 -1.83 -24.04 -10.43
CA GLY A 16 -2.67 -24.96 -9.68
C GLY A 16 -4.16 -24.79 -10.04
N ASP A 17 -4.88 -25.90 -10.05
CA ASP A 17 -6.30 -25.94 -10.44
C ASP A 17 -7.18 -25.02 -9.57
N GLU A 18 -6.94 -25.00 -8.26
CA GLU A 18 -7.73 -24.16 -7.34
C GLU A 18 -7.55 -22.67 -7.63
N VAL A 19 -6.31 -22.23 -7.89
CA VAL A 19 -6.00 -20.84 -8.24
C VAL A 19 -6.62 -20.49 -9.58
N PHE A 20 -6.43 -21.34 -10.61
CA PHE A 20 -7.00 -21.10 -11.93
C PHE A 20 -8.52 -21.05 -11.91
N ASN A 21 -9.17 -22.00 -11.24
CA ASN A 21 -10.63 -22.04 -11.13
C ASN A 21 -11.22 -20.81 -10.40
N ARG A 22 -10.46 -20.23 -9.47
CA ARG A 22 -10.91 -19.07 -8.69
C ARG A 22 -10.64 -17.74 -9.38
N TYR A 23 -9.50 -17.59 -10.04
CA TYR A 23 -9.00 -16.30 -10.55
C TYR A 23 -8.86 -16.24 -12.07
N GLY A 24 -9.03 -17.38 -12.77
CA GLY A 24 -8.85 -17.46 -14.22
C GLY A 24 -7.41 -17.16 -14.63
N GLU A 25 -7.27 -16.40 -15.68
CA GLU A 25 -5.98 -15.99 -16.24
C GLU A 25 -5.26 -14.92 -15.40
N ARG A 26 -5.97 -14.33 -14.45
CA ARG A 26 -5.44 -13.23 -13.63
C ARG A 26 -4.75 -13.78 -12.37
N PHE A 27 -3.43 -13.70 -12.33
CA PHE A 27 -2.69 -14.09 -11.12
C PHE A 27 -3.07 -13.18 -9.93
N PRO A 28 -3.43 -13.76 -8.76
CA PRO A 28 -4.05 -13.00 -7.67
C PRO A 28 -3.08 -12.13 -6.86
N LEU A 29 -1.78 -12.26 -7.09
CA LEU A 29 -0.75 -11.55 -6.34
C LEU A 29 0.14 -10.72 -7.26
N LEU A 30 0.57 -9.57 -6.74
CA LEU A 30 1.65 -8.76 -7.28
C LEU A 30 2.78 -8.71 -6.25
N ILE A 31 3.99 -9.08 -6.67
CA ILE A 31 5.18 -9.12 -5.81
C ILE A 31 6.15 -8.06 -6.33
N LYS A 32 6.61 -7.20 -5.43
CA LYS A 32 7.58 -6.13 -5.72
C LYS A 32 8.72 -6.17 -4.72
N ILE A 33 9.91 -5.80 -5.17
CA ILE A 33 11.01 -5.45 -4.28
C ILE A 33 11.11 -3.93 -4.27
N ILE A 34 11.01 -3.35 -3.09
CA ILE A 34 11.02 -1.89 -2.88
C ILE A 34 12.18 -1.54 -1.96
N ASP A 35 13.03 -0.63 -2.43
CA ASP A 35 14.19 -0.11 -1.69
C ASP A 35 14.14 1.42 -1.69
N PRO A 36 13.44 2.03 -0.73
CA PRO A 36 13.20 3.46 -0.72
C PRO A 36 14.38 4.23 -0.11
N LEU A 37 14.88 5.23 -0.84
CA LEU A 37 15.87 6.19 -0.33
C LEU A 37 15.26 7.24 0.60
N ASP A 38 13.95 7.48 0.48
CA ASP A 38 13.16 8.39 1.28
C ASP A 38 11.82 7.74 1.64
N TYR A 39 11.11 8.29 2.63
CA TYR A 39 9.74 7.86 2.92
C TYR A 39 8.88 7.85 1.68
N LEU A 40 8.19 6.76 1.43
CA LEU A 40 7.12 6.76 0.44
C LEU A 40 5.95 7.63 0.93
N SER A 41 5.04 8.00 0.03
CA SER A 41 3.87 8.78 0.43
C SER A 41 3.06 8.06 1.50
N ILE A 42 2.45 8.82 2.41
CA ILE A 42 1.41 8.30 3.28
C ILE A 42 0.19 7.97 2.41
N GLN A 43 -0.32 6.75 2.50
CA GLN A 43 -1.34 6.24 1.62
C GLN A 43 -2.28 5.25 2.30
N VAL A 44 -3.41 4.99 1.65
CA VAL A 44 -4.38 3.99 2.03
C VAL A 44 -4.95 3.33 0.78
N HIS A 45 -5.42 2.11 0.91
CA HIS A 45 -5.99 1.32 -0.20
C HIS A 45 -7.41 0.85 0.13
N PRO A 46 -8.31 0.76 -0.87
CA PRO A 46 -9.64 0.20 -0.68
C PRO A 46 -9.55 -1.30 -0.38
N ASP A 47 -10.54 -1.81 0.35
CA ASP A 47 -10.80 -3.25 0.44
C ASP A 47 -11.56 -3.75 -0.80
N ASP A 48 -11.84 -5.06 -0.85
CA ASP A 48 -12.53 -5.67 -1.99
C ASP A 48 -13.97 -5.14 -2.15
N GLU A 49 -14.66 -4.85 -1.06
CA GLU A 49 -16.02 -4.35 -1.07
C GLU A 49 -16.07 -2.94 -1.68
N LEU A 50 -15.29 -2.01 -1.15
CA LEU A 50 -15.19 -0.66 -1.68
C LEU A 50 -14.65 -0.64 -3.13
N ALA A 51 -13.68 -1.50 -3.43
CA ALA A 51 -13.15 -1.63 -4.78
C ALA A 51 -14.25 -2.00 -5.78
N GLN A 52 -15.11 -2.97 -5.46
CA GLN A 52 -16.23 -3.36 -6.31
C GLN A 52 -17.26 -2.23 -6.47
N GLU A 53 -17.59 -1.50 -5.40
CA GLU A 53 -18.52 -0.37 -5.45
C GLU A 53 -18.06 0.73 -6.41
N ILE A 54 -16.76 0.96 -6.52
CA ILE A 54 -16.17 1.99 -7.39
C ILE A 54 -15.70 1.45 -8.75
N GLY A 55 -16.05 0.19 -9.07
CA GLY A 55 -15.79 -0.42 -10.38
C GLY A 55 -14.37 -0.96 -10.57
N LEU A 56 -13.64 -1.19 -9.48
CA LEU A 56 -12.34 -1.87 -9.49
C LEU A 56 -12.52 -3.38 -9.29
N HIS A 57 -11.51 -4.16 -9.67
CA HIS A 57 -11.58 -5.62 -9.55
C HIS A 57 -11.31 -6.11 -8.14
N ASN A 58 -10.29 -5.57 -7.49
CA ASN A 58 -9.82 -6.00 -6.17
C ASN A 58 -9.47 -4.80 -5.31
N GLY A 59 -9.58 -4.98 -4.00
CA GLY A 59 -8.90 -4.16 -3.02
C GLY A 59 -7.38 -4.34 -3.07
N LYS A 60 -6.69 -3.78 -2.09
CA LYS A 60 -5.24 -3.87 -2.02
C LYS A 60 -4.78 -4.09 -0.58
N THR A 61 -4.91 -5.34 -0.14
CA THR A 61 -4.25 -5.82 1.07
C THR A 61 -2.82 -6.19 0.74
N GLU A 62 -1.89 -5.86 1.61
CA GLU A 62 -0.46 -6.02 1.42
C GLU A 62 0.17 -6.75 2.61
N MET A 63 1.32 -7.35 2.36
CA MET A 63 2.27 -7.82 3.36
C MET A 63 3.66 -7.37 2.95
N TRP A 64 4.45 -6.89 3.89
CA TRP A 64 5.85 -6.54 3.69
C TRP A 64 6.74 -7.48 4.47
N TYR A 65 7.65 -8.15 3.77
CA TYR A 65 8.76 -8.89 4.36
C TYR A 65 10.02 -8.02 4.29
N VAL A 66 10.62 -7.70 5.43
CA VAL A 66 11.81 -6.84 5.49
C VAL A 66 13.05 -7.65 5.11
N MET A 67 13.54 -7.44 3.90
CA MET A 67 14.74 -8.10 3.38
C MET A 67 16.01 -7.49 3.94
N HIS A 68 16.01 -6.16 4.13
CA HIS A 68 17.10 -5.42 4.74
C HIS A 68 16.58 -4.17 5.43
N ALA A 69 17.09 -3.89 6.63
CA ALA A 69 16.80 -2.68 7.37
C ALA A 69 18.09 -1.97 7.74
N GLU A 70 18.23 -0.71 7.37
CA GLU A 70 19.29 0.14 7.85
C GLU A 70 19.11 0.48 9.33
N LYS A 71 20.18 1.00 9.94
CA LYS A 71 20.09 1.46 11.33
C LYS A 71 19.03 2.56 11.44
N ASP A 72 18.13 2.40 12.41
CA ASP A 72 17.01 3.30 12.69
C ASP A 72 15.92 3.37 11.61
N ALA A 73 15.95 2.47 10.62
CA ALA A 73 14.87 2.32 9.66
C ALA A 73 13.53 2.06 10.36
N ASN A 74 12.47 2.64 9.83
CA ASN A 74 11.12 2.48 10.38
C ASN A 74 10.08 2.62 9.28
N LEU A 75 8.86 2.22 9.59
CA LEU A 75 7.70 2.38 8.72
C LEU A 75 6.52 2.90 9.54
N ALA A 76 5.52 3.47 8.90
CA ALA A 76 4.28 3.87 9.53
C ALA A 76 3.18 2.85 9.21
N SER A 77 2.48 2.37 10.25
CA SER A 77 1.40 1.38 10.13
C SER A 77 0.25 1.72 11.07
N GLY A 78 -0.76 2.41 10.54
CA GLY A 78 -1.91 2.90 11.28
C GLY A 78 -1.65 4.20 12.04
N PHE A 79 -2.62 4.60 12.83
CA PHE A 79 -2.52 5.75 13.73
C PHE A 79 -1.96 5.37 15.09
N ASN A 80 -1.34 6.32 15.78
CA ASN A 80 -0.78 6.13 17.13
C ASN A 80 -1.84 6.25 18.23
N ARG A 81 -3.05 6.64 17.92
CA ARG A 81 -4.25 6.72 18.77
C ARG A 81 -5.50 6.68 17.92
N ASP A 82 -6.64 6.52 18.55
CA ASP A 82 -7.93 6.72 17.87
C ASP A 82 -8.06 8.19 17.43
N ILE A 83 -8.43 8.39 16.19
CA ILE A 83 -8.67 9.72 15.63
C ILE A 83 -10.02 9.76 14.90
N THR A 84 -10.56 10.96 14.78
CA THR A 84 -11.79 11.20 14.01
C THR A 84 -11.47 11.66 12.59
N PRO A 85 -12.39 11.50 11.63
CA PRO A 85 -12.25 12.08 10.29
C PRO A 85 -11.94 13.59 10.31
N GLN A 86 -12.54 14.33 11.24
CA GLN A 86 -12.30 15.77 11.38
C GLN A 86 -10.87 16.09 11.84
N GLU A 87 -10.31 15.31 12.77
CA GLU A 87 -8.91 15.45 13.21
C GLU A 87 -7.96 15.15 12.06
N PHE A 88 -8.26 14.10 11.26
CA PHE A 88 -7.49 13.76 10.07
C PHE A 88 -7.49 14.90 9.04
N GLU A 89 -8.66 15.47 8.70
CA GLU A 89 -8.74 16.61 7.78
C GLU A 89 -7.95 17.83 8.28
N ASN A 90 -8.03 18.12 9.58
CA ASN A 90 -7.27 19.21 10.18
C ASN A 90 -5.76 18.95 10.07
N ALA A 91 -5.32 17.74 10.39
CA ALA A 91 -3.91 17.35 10.30
C ALA A 91 -3.34 17.44 8.88
N ILE A 92 -4.14 17.19 7.86
CA ILE A 92 -3.75 17.42 6.46
C ILE A 92 -3.54 18.91 6.19
N LYS A 93 -4.49 19.77 6.61
CA LYS A 93 -4.41 21.23 6.45
C LYS A 93 -3.20 21.83 7.17
N ASP A 94 -2.94 21.35 8.36
CA ASP A 94 -1.85 21.82 9.24
C ASP A 94 -0.51 21.11 8.94
N LYS A 95 -0.50 20.14 8.03
CA LYS A 95 0.67 19.30 7.68
C LYS A 95 1.24 18.50 8.87
N SER A 96 0.41 18.19 9.86
CA SER A 96 0.77 17.44 11.06
C SER A 96 0.39 15.95 11.00
N LEU A 97 -0.07 15.46 9.86
CA LEU A 97 -0.52 14.06 9.72
C LEU A 97 0.56 13.05 10.12
N GLY A 98 1.83 13.35 9.83
CA GLY A 98 2.95 12.51 10.24
C GLY A 98 3.01 12.26 11.75
N ASP A 99 2.63 13.25 12.58
CA ASP A 99 2.65 13.14 14.04
C ASP A 99 1.56 12.22 14.60
N MET A 100 0.55 11.89 13.78
CA MET A 100 -0.56 11.02 14.16
C MET A 100 -0.33 9.56 13.78
N LEU A 101 0.73 9.24 13.05
CA LEU A 101 1.01 7.88 12.63
C LEU A 101 1.74 7.07 13.70
N ASN A 102 1.48 5.77 13.71
CA ASN A 102 2.22 4.80 14.49
C ASN A 102 3.48 4.39 13.71
N TYR A 103 4.65 4.79 14.21
CA TYR A 103 5.94 4.41 13.63
C TYR A 103 6.52 3.20 14.34
N GLU A 104 6.85 2.19 13.56
CA GLU A 104 7.45 0.95 14.05
C GLU A 104 8.89 0.84 13.54
N LYS A 105 9.83 0.56 14.45
CA LYS A 105 11.20 0.22 14.05
C LYS A 105 11.19 -1.14 13.39
N VAL A 106 12.00 -1.28 12.35
CA VAL A 106 12.11 -2.51 11.58
C VAL A 106 13.48 -3.16 11.73
N GLN A 107 13.49 -4.47 11.61
CA GLN A 107 14.69 -5.30 11.58
C GLN A 107 14.59 -6.26 10.38
N ASN A 108 15.72 -6.82 9.98
CA ASN A 108 15.72 -7.87 8.97
C ASN A 108 14.82 -9.02 9.43
N ASP A 109 14.11 -9.62 8.48
CA ASP A 109 13.18 -10.73 8.66
C ASP A 109 11.85 -10.38 9.36
N ASP A 110 11.62 -9.12 9.71
CA ASP A 110 10.29 -8.69 10.19
C ASP A 110 9.25 -8.83 9.08
N VAL A 111 8.00 -9.10 9.50
CA VAL A 111 6.84 -9.18 8.62
C VAL A 111 5.75 -8.24 9.12
N PHE A 112 5.27 -7.38 8.23
CA PHE A 112 4.17 -6.46 8.51
C PHE A 112 2.98 -6.78 7.63
N PHE A 113 1.84 -7.08 8.25
CA PHE A 113 0.58 -7.22 7.55
C PHE A 113 -0.13 -5.85 7.49
N ILE A 114 -0.39 -5.37 6.29
CA ILE A 114 -1.05 -4.10 6.00
C ILE A 114 -2.42 -4.41 5.36
N PRO A 115 -3.46 -4.59 6.16
CA PRO A 115 -4.79 -4.80 5.61
C PRO A 115 -5.22 -3.56 4.82
N ALA A 116 -6.04 -3.77 3.81
CA ALA A 116 -6.73 -2.66 3.14
C ALA A 116 -7.40 -1.74 4.17
N ARG A 117 -7.61 -0.48 3.84
CA ARG A 117 -8.16 0.60 4.68
C ARG A 117 -7.25 1.07 5.84
N LYS A 118 -6.10 0.45 6.04
CA LYS A 118 -5.10 0.89 7.02
C LYS A 118 -4.15 1.92 6.40
N ILE A 119 -4.07 3.11 7.00
CA ILE A 119 -3.11 4.14 6.58
C ILE A 119 -1.69 3.68 6.87
N HIS A 120 -0.76 3.92 5.94
CA HIS A 120 0.62 3.44 6.09
C HIS A 120 1.60 4.23 5.22
N ALA A 121 2.89 4.08 5.53
CA ALA A 121 4.00 4.57 4.71
C ALA A 121 5.25 3.74 4.96
N LEU A 122 5.95 3.35 3.90
CA LEU A 122 7.26 2.69 3.99
C LEU A 122 8.35 3.75 4.17
N GLY A 123 9.20 3.57 5.17
CA GLY A 123 10.28 4.50 5.49
C GLY A 123 11.55 4.25 4.69
N ALA A 124 12.46 5.23 4.72
CA ALA A 124 13.77 5.11 4.11
C ALA A 124 14.61 4.00 4.75
N GLY A 125 15.49 3.38 3.94
CA GLY A 125 16.39 2.33 4.40
C GLY A 125 15.71 1.02 4.80
N CYS A 126 14.46 0.83 4.38
CA CYS A 126 13.67 -0.36 4.65
C CYS A 126 13.40 -1.11 3.33
N MET A 127 14.33 -1.96 2.89
CA MET A 127 14.12 -2.78 1.70
C MET A 127 13.17 -3.93 2.00
N VAL A 128 12.06 -3.99 1.27
CA VAL A 128 11.01 -4.98 1.49
C VAL A 128 10.66 -5.76 0.23
N ALA A 129 10.26 -7.02 0.41
CA ALA A 129 9.41 -7.71 -0.55
C ALA A 129 7.95 -7.41 -0.19
N GLU A 130 7.27 -6.66 -1.03
CA GLU A 130 5.84 -6.38 -0.93
C GLU A 130 5.07 -7.46 -1.68
N ILE A 131 4.21 -8.17 -0.98
CA ILE A 131 3.28 -9.14 -1.56
C ILE A 131 1.87 -8.55 -1.38
N GLN A 132 1.17 -8.27 -2.47
CA GLN A 132 -0.13 -7.61 -2.45
C GLN A 132 -1.13 -8.27 -3.38
N GLN A 133 -2.42 -7.96 -3.18
CA GLN A 133 -3.43 -8.24 -4.20
C GLN A 133 -3.09 -7.50 -5.49
N THR A 134 -3.50 -8.05 -6.65
CA THR A 134 -3.24 -7.44 -7.96
C THR A 134 -4.12 -6.22 -8.16
N SER A 135 -3.68 -5.10 -7.60
CA SER A 135 -4.28 -3.78 -7.70
C SER A 135 -3.18 -2.72 -7.68
N ASP A 136 -3.35 -1.66 -8.45
CA ASP A 136 -2.48 -0.48 -8.48
C ASP A 136 -3.10 0.74 -7.80
N THR A 137 -4.31 0.58 -7.24
CA THR A 137 -5.05 1.67 -6.61
C THR A 137 -4.43 2.08 -5.28
N SER A 138 -4.01 3.34 -5.21
CA SER A 138 -3.43 3.93 -4.00
C SER A 138 -3.96 5.34 -3.81
N TYR A 139 -4.58 5.61 -2.67
CA TYR A 139 -5.01 6.95 -2.30
C TYR A 139 -3.92 7.62 -1.49
N ARG A 140 -3.20 8.53 -2.15
CA ARG A 140 -2.12 9.29 -1.53
C ARG A 140 -2.69 10.42 -0.71
N VAL A 141 -2.30 10.47 0.56
CA VAL A 141 -2.80 11.45 1.53
C VAL A 141 -1.80 12.58 1.74
N TYR A 142 -0.52 12.25 1.83
CA TYR A 142 0.56 13.21 1.99
C TYR A 142 1.84 12.71 1.33
N ASP A 143 2.58 13.59 0.70
CA ASP A 143 3.78 13.26 -0.06
C ASP A 143 5.00 14.08 0.35
N TRP A 144 5.07 14.48 1.61
CA TRP A 144 6.21 15.21 2.20
C TRP A 144 6.54 16.51 1.46
N ASP A 145 5.54 17.14 0.86
CA ASP A 145 5.66 18.35 0.01
C ASP A 145 6.66 18.20 -1.15
N ARG A 146 6.94 16.97 -1.59
CA ARG A 146 7.87 16.70 -2.68
C ARG A 146 7.37 17.28 -3.99
N ILE A 147 8.31 17.80 -4.75
CA ILE A 147 8.09 18.28 -6.10
C ILE A 147 8.96 17.46 -7.08
N ASP A 148 8.43 17.23 -8.26
CA ASP A 148 9.19 16.59 -9.33
C ASP A 148 10.17 17.59 -10.01
N ARG A 149 10.92 17.10 -11.00
CA ARG A 149 11.87 17.91 -11.78
C ARG A 149 11.23 19.08 -12.54
N PHE A 150 9.91 19.09 -12.65
CA PHE A 150 9.14 20.16 -13.31
C PHE A 150 8.50 21.12 -12.31
N GLY A 151 8.73 20.95 -11.02
CA GLY A 151 8.15 21.76 -9.94
C GLY A 151 6.72 21.39 -9.59
N MET A 152 6.24 20.19 -10.00
CA MET A 152 4.88 19.74 -9.75
C MET A 152 4.83 18.76 -8.57
N GLN A 153 3.81 18.93 -7.73
CA GLN A 153 3.48 17.97 -6.69
C GLN A 153 2.64 16.83 -7.27
N ARG A 154 2.79 15.61 -6.71
CA ARG A 154 1.91 14.51 -7.05
C ARG A 154 0.51 14.77 -6.51
N GLN A 155 -0.50 14.31 -7.26
CA GLN A 155 -1.90 14.43 -6.85
C GLN A 155 -2.13 13.73 -5.50
N LEU A 156 -2.89 14.39 -4.63
CA LEU A 156 -3.43 13.81 -3.40
C LEU A 156 -4.88 13.38 -3.64
N HIS A 157 -5.34 12.39 -2.89
CA HIS A 157 -6.66 11.74 -3.01
C HIS A 157 -7.35 11.77 -1.64
N ILE A 158 -7.61 12.98 -1.14
CA ILE A 158 -8.07 13.18 0.25
C ILE A 158 -9.50 12.67 0.45
N ASP A 159 -10.40 12.96 -0.48
CA ASP A 159 -11.80 12.55 -0.37
C ASP A 159 -11.94 11.02 -0.45
N GLU A 160 -11.19 10.40 -1.38
CA GLU A 160 -11.14 8.94 -1.51
C GLU A 160 -10.52 8.30 -0.27
N ALA A 161 -9.48 8.91 0.30
CA ALA A 161 -8.85 8.42 1.51
C ALA A 161 -9.80 8.50 2.72
N LEU A 162 -10.54 9.61 2.87
CA LEU A 162 -11.56 9.75 3.93
C LEU A 162 -12.64 8.69 3.85
N ALA A 163 -13.08 8.33 2.63
CA ALA A 163 -14.05 7.26 2.41
C ALA A 163 -13.48 5.85 2.66
N THR A 164 -12.14 5.73 2.61
CA THR A 164 -11.45 4.43 2.66
C THR A 164 -10.90 4.11 4.04
N ILE A 165 -10.33 5.08 4.76
CA ILE A 165 -9.64 4.83 6.04
C ILE A 165 -10.60 4.23 7.07
N ASN A 166 -10.10 3.23 7.78
CA ASN A 166 -10.71 2.75 9.01
C ASN A 166 -10.10 3.54 10.18
N PHE A 167 -10.85 4.53 10.65
CA PHE A 167 -10.45 5.44 11.73
C PHE A 167 -10.51 4.79 13.10
#